data_3f42fdfe2841b67a1839517651147ac5
#
_entry.id   3f42fdfe2841b67a1839517651147ac5
#
_cell.length_a   1.000
_cell.length_b   1.000
_cell.length_c   1.000
_cell.angle_alpha   90.00
_cell.angle_beta   90.00
_cell.angle_gamma   90.00
#
_symmetry.space_group_name_H-M   'P 1'
#
loop_
_entity.id
_entity.type
_entity.pdbx_description
1 polymer ?
#
loop_
_entity_poly.entity_id
_entity_poly.type
_entity_poly.pdbx_seq_one_letter_code
_entity_poly.pdbx_strand_id
1 'polypeptide(L)'
;SAKSIEVDVRIIAATNVDLVKHAREENFKTDLLDRLSFEVVFLPPLRERAEDIPLLANHFASRMAFEMERVDTPIFSPEAMTLLESYPWPGNIRELKNVVERAVYRTDDVIIREIVFDPFENFNTSGDLPDIPNAPVDFAPPETDDLFQMPLQEAVRELKVRMMNRALNSARHNQKTAARNLGLTYHQFRGLYRSLKDDIQ
;
A
#
# COMPACT_ATOMS: atom_id res chain seq x y z
N SER A 1 28.71 -25.05 -35.67
CA SER A 1 29.28 -25.39 -34.36
C SER A 1 29.41 -24.12 -33.52
N ALA A 2 28.74 -24.05 -32.40
CA ALA A 2 28.90 -22.95 -31.47
C ALA A 2 30.31 -22.99 -30.89
N LYS A 3 31.05 -21.88 -31.00
CA LYS A 3 32.39 -21.75 -30.45
C LYS A 3 32.25 -21.53 -28.94
N SER A 4 32.89 -22.38 -28.11
CA SER A 4 32.93 -22.20 -26.67
C SER A 4 33.67 -20.92 -26.32
N ILE A 5 33.11 -20.10 -25.48
CA ILE A 5 33.70 -18.88 -24.94
C ILE A 5 34.04 -19.16 -23.46
N GLU A 6 35.28 -19.02 -23.09
CA GLU A 6 35.71 -19.09 -21.69
C GLU A 6 35.33 -17.78 -20.97
N VAL A 7 34.65 -17.90 -19.82
CA VAL A 7 34.26 -16.76 -19.00
C VAL A 7 34.52 -17.07 -17.52
N ASP A 8 34.98 -16.08 -16.78
CA ASP A 8 35.10 -16.15 -15.32
C ASP A 8 33.88 -15.48 -14.68
N VAL A 9 32.94 -16.28 -14.19
CA VAL A 9 31.69 -15.81 -13.64
C VAL A 9 31.34 -16.53 -12.33
N ARG A 10 30.76 -15.82 -11.39
CA ARG A 10 30.13 -16.39 -10.20
C ARG A 10 28.61 -16.43 -10.40
N ILE A 11 28.04 -17.62 -10.26
CA ILE A 11 26.59 -17.82 -10.36
C ILE A 11 26.00 -17.84 -8.95
N ILE A 12 24.97 -17.02 -8.74
CA ILE A 12 24.16 -17.00 -7.51
C ILE A 12 22.71 -17.19 -7.97
N ALA A 13 22.09 -18.28 -7.53
CA ALA A 13 20.68 -18.57 -7.80
C ALA A 13 19.85 -18.34 -6.54
N ALA A 14 18.60 -17.91 -6.71
CA ALA A 14 17.64 -17.77 -5.61
C ALA A 14 16.29 -18.35 -6.04
N THR A 15 15.62 -19.02 -5.10
CA THR A 15 14.31 -19.63 -5.33
C THR A 15 13.52 -19.68 -4.04
N ASN A 16 12.21 -19.68 -4.15
CA ASN A 16 11.26 -19.92 -3.04
C ASN A 16 10.56 -21.27 -3.14
N VAL A 17 10.96 -22.13 -4.10
CA VAL A 17 10.39 -23.47 -4.27
C VAL A 17 11.37 -24.56 -3.82
N ASP A 18 10.82 -25.70 -3.39
CA ASP A 18 11.60 -26.89 -3.09
C ASP A 18 12.11 -27.54 -4.39
N LEU A 19 13.35 -27.19 -4.75
CA LEU A 19 13.97 -27.71 -5.97
C LEU A 19 14.22 -29.22 -5.93
N VAL A 20 14.42 -29.81 -4.74
CA VAL A 20 14.59 -31.27 -4.57
C VAL A 20 13.29 -31.98 -4.93
N LYS A 21 12.15 -31.47 -4.46
CA LYS A 21 10.84 -31.98 -4.83
C LYS A 21 10.57 -31.81 -6.33
N HIS A 22 10.85 -30.63 -6.88
CA HIS A 22 10.69 -30.38 -8.31
C HIS A 22 11.58 -31.27 -9.20
N ALA A 23 12.80 -31.58 -8.75
CA ALA A 23 13.67 -32.51 -9.47
C ALA A 23 13.12 -33.95 -9.46
N ARG A 24 12.52 -34.39 -8.33
CA ARG A 24 11.86 -35.71 -8.25
C ARG A 24 10.61 -35.81 -9.14
N GLU A 25 9.91 -34.71 -9.35
CA GLU A 25 8.74 -34.59 -10.19
C GLU A 25 9.10 -34.32 -11.67
N GLU A 26 10.37 -34.41 -12.04
CA GLU A 26 10.92 -34.14 -13.40
C GLU A 26 10.65 -32.71 -13.90
N ASN A 27 10.20 -31.79 -13.02
CA ASN A 27 9.97 -30.36 -13.33
C ASN A 27 11.27 -29.54 -13.30
N PHE A 28 12.37 -30.11 -12.79
CA PHE A 28 13.69 -29.48 -12.75
C PHE A 28 14.77 -30.52 -13.02
N LYS A 29 15.78 -30.16 -13.81
CA LYS A 29 16.86 -31.09 -14.18
C LYS A 29 17.76 -31.36 -12.97
N THR A 30 17.93 -32.63 -12.61
CA THR A 30 18.79 -33.05 -11.49
C THR A 30 20.24 -32.62 -11.69
N ASP A 31 20.80 -32.78 -12.89
CA ASP A 31 22.17 -32.33 -13.22
C ASP A 31 22.37 -30.83 -13.01
N LEU A 32 21.36 -30.02 -13.27
CA LEU A 32 21.42 -28.59 -13.01
C LEU A 32 21.32 -28.30 -11.50
N LEU A 33 20.50 -29.04 -10.77
CA LEU A 33 20.40 -28.92 -9.32
C LEU A 33 21.76 -29.22 -8.66
N ASP A 34 22.41 -30.30 -9.06
CA ASP A 34 23.71 -30.69 -8.52
C ASP A 34 24.80 -29.63 -8.76
N ARG A 35 24.74 -28.98 -9.92
CA ARG A 35 25.68 -27.87 -10.24
C ARG A 35 25.40 -26.58 -9.45
N LEU A 36 24.14 -26.31 -9.11
CA LEU A 36 23.75 -25.08 -8.40
C LEU A 36 23.82 -25.22 -6.88
N SER A 37 23.70 -26.44 -6.35
CA SER A 37 23.61 -26.74 -4.92
C SER A 37 24.95 -26.97 -4.23
N PHE A 38 26.08 -26.51 -4.82
CA PHE A 38 27.39 -26.63 -4.19
C PHE A 38 27.44 -26.01 -2.79
N GLU A 39 26.79 -24.84 -2.64
CA GLU A 39 26.61 -24.16 -1.36
C GLU A 39 25.18 -23.62 -1.29
N VAL A 40 24.44 -23.98 -0.26
CA VAL A 40 23.04 -23.59 -0.09
C VAL A 40 22.85 -22.81 1.19
N VAL A 41 22.37 -21.57 1.03
CA VAL A 41 22.04 -20.69 2.16
C VAL A 41 20.53 -20.67 2.34
N PHE A 42 20.07 -21.14 3.49
CA PHE A 42 18.64 -21.06 3.86
C PHE A 42 18.36 -19.73 4.56
N LEU A 43 17.39 -18.99 4.05
CA LEU A 43 16.88 -17.78 4.68
C LEU A 43 15.65 -18.14 5.51
N PRO A 44 15.71 -18.03 6.86
CA PRO A 44 14.55 -18.34 7.68
C PRO A 44 13.42 -17.33 7.39
N PRO A 45 12.17 -17.79 7.40
CA PRO A 45 11.02 -16.90 7.25
C PRO A 45 10.90 -15.96 8.47
N LEU A 46 10.21 -14.84 8.29
CA LEU A 46 10.10 -13.79 9.31
C LEU A 46 9.48 -14.29 10.63
N ARG A 47 8.53 -15.24 10.57
CA ARG A 47 7.93 -15.90 11.75
C ARG A 47 8.92 -16.65 12.63
N GLU A 48 10.08 -17.06 12.11
CA GLU A 48 11.16 -17.72 12.84
C GLU A 48 12.20 -16.75 13.41
N ARG A 49 12.05 -15.44 13.12
CA ARG A 49 12.90 -14.36 13.60
C ARG A 49 12.05 -13.14 13.97
N ALA A 50 11.05 -13.36 14.81
CA ALA A 50 10.11 -12.32 15.22
C ALA A 50 10.80 -11.12 15.90
N GLU A 51 11.97 -11.32 16.50
CA GLU A 51 12.83 -10.28 17.08
C GLU A 51 13.30 -9.22 16.07
N ASP A 52 13.34 -9.54 14.77
CA ASP A 52 13.69 -8.59 13.72
C ASP A 52 12.51 -7.66 13.35
N ILE A 53 11.27 -8.03 13.69
CA ILE A 53 10.06 -7.31 13.28
C ILE A 53 10.07 -5.87 13.74
N PRO A 54 10.36 -5.54 15.02
CA PRO A 54 10.37 -4.14 15.46
C PRO A 54 11.42 -3.29 14.73
N LEU A 55 12.59 -3.84 14.49
CA LEU A 55 13.65 -3.15 13.76
C LEU A 55 13.26 -2.86 12.32
N LEU A 56 12.72 -3.87 11.62
CA LEU A 56 12.28 -3.76 10.23
C LEU A 56 11.07 -2.82 10.11
N ALA A 57 10.10 -2.91 11.03
CA ALA A 57 8.92 -2.04 11.04
C ALA A 57 9.31 -0.57 11.20
N ASN A 58 10.18 -0.26 12.17
CA ASN A 58 10.67 1.10 12.38
C ASN A 58 11.49 1.62 11.18
N HIS A 59 12.30 0.75 10.56
CA HIS A 59 13.05 1.10 9.35
C HIS A 59 12.11 1.47 8.19
N PHE A 60 11.09 0.64 7.89
CA PHE A 60 10.15 0.92 6.82
C PHE A 60 9.27 2.13 7.12
N ALA A 61 8.88 2.33 8.38
CA ALA A 61 8.12 3.50 8.79
C ALA A 61 8.91 4.80 8.59
N SER A 62 10.18 4.82 9.02
CA SER A 62 11.06 5.97 8.84
C SER A 62 11.30 6.28 7.36
N ARG A 63 11.52 5.24 6.57
CA ARG A 63 11.72 5.39 5.12
C ARG A 63 10.48 5.95 4.44
N MET A 64 9.29 5.42 4.74
CA MET A 64 8.04 5.90 4.17
C MET A 64 7.74 7.35 4.61
N ALA A 65 8.00 7.70 5.87
CA ALA A 65 7.87 9.06 6.36
C ALA A 65 8.77 10.04 5.59
N PHE A 66 10.00 9.63 5.31
CA PHE A 66 10.93 10.42 4.50
C PHE A 66 10.44 10.58 3.05
N GLU A 67 9.97 9.50 2.41
CA GLU A 67 9.40 9.54 1.05
C GLU A 67 8.14 10.44 0.98
N MET A 68 7.40 10.56 2.08
CA MET A 68 6.23 11.45 2.22
C MET A 68 6.59 12.89 2.65
N GLU A 69 7.87 13.21 2.80
CA GLU A 69 8.35 14.51 3.31
C GLU A 69 7.73 14.89 4.67
N ARG A 70 7.48 13.91 5.54
CA ARG A 70 6.97 14.17 6.89
C ARG A 70 8.06 14.76 7.77
N VAL A 71 7.70 15.72 8.60
CA VAL A 71 8.63 16.32 9.57
C VAL A 71 8.93 15.33 10.70
N ASP A 72 7.89 14.59 11.13
CA ASP A 72 7.99 13.65 12.24
C ASP A 72 8.07 12.22 11.73
N THR A 73 8.96 11.42 12.32
CA THR A 73 9.02 9.98 12.09
C THR A 73 7.94 9.29 12.94
N PRO A 74 6.98 8.58 12.34
CA PRO A 74 5.95 7.89 13.10
C PRO A 74 6.53 6.71 13.88
N ILE A 75 5.97 6.47 15.07
CA ILE A 75 6.30 5.35 15.96
C ILE A 75 5.06 4.48 16.19
N PHE A 76 5.26 3.19 16.38
CA PHE A 76 4.17 2.28 16.70
C PHE A 76 3.80 2.35 18.18
N SER A 77 2.50 2.30 18.49
CA SER A 77 2.08 2.07 19.87
C SER A 77 2.50 0.67 20.33
N PRO A 78 2.64 0.41 21.65
CA PRO A 78 2.97 -0.93 22.15
C PRO A 78 2.01 -2.01 21.64
N GLU A 79 0.72 -1.70 21.57
CA GLU A 79 -0.33 -2.60 21.10
C GLU A 79 -0.16 -2.90 19.60
N ALA A 80 0.11 -1.87 18.79
CA ALA A 80 0.36 -2.03 17.35
C ALA A 80 1.62 -2.87 17.10
N MET A 81 2.68 -2.66 17.88
CA MET A 81 3.90 -3.47 17.77
C MET A 81 3.65 -4.92 18.15
N THR A 82 2.91 -5.19 19.21
CA THR A 82 2.52 -6.56 19.62
C THR A 82 1.72 -7.26 18.52
N LEU A 83 0.83 -6.56 17.83
CA LEU A 83 0.10 -7.10 16.68
C LEU A 83 1.03 -7.48 15.54
N LEU A 84 2.01 -6.63 15.22
CA LEU A 84 3.01 -6.92 14.18
C LEU A 84 3.86 -8.15 14.54
N GLU A 85 4.29 -8.27 15.79
CA GLU A 85 5.11 -9.40 16.26
C GLU A 85 4.34 -10.73 16.27
N SER A 86 3.04 -10.70 16.55
CA SER A 86 2.20 -11.90 16.65
C SER A 86 1.69 -12.42 15.30
N TYR A 87 1.76 -11.62 14.24
CA TYR A 87 1.25 -12.00 12.92
C TYR A 87 2.21 -12.98 12.21
N PRO A 88 1.71 -14.02 11.52
CA PRO A 88 2.54 -15.10 10.96
C PRO A 88 3.34 -14.74 9.70
N TRP A 89 3.09 -13.60 9.09
CA TRP A 89 3.80 -13.06 7.92
C TRP A 89 3.97 -14.06 6.76
N PRO A 90 2.90 -14.59 6.15
CA PRO A 90 3.02 -15.51 5.02
C PRO A 90 3.76 -14.91 3.82
N GLY A 91 3.61 -13.61 3.57
CA GLY A 91 4.36 -12.85 2.55
C GLY A 91 5.72 -12.35 3.02
N ASN A 92 6.16 -12.76 4.23
CA ASN A 92 7.48 -12.46 4.78
C ASN A 92 7.74 -10.93 4.87
N ILE A 93 8.97 -10.49 4.67
CA ILE A 93 9.41 -9.08 4.75
C ILE A 93 8.64 -8.18 3.76
N ARG A 94 8.26 -8.71 2.58
CA ARG A 94 7.52 -7.92 1.59
C ARG A 94 6.13 -7.53 2.10
N GLU A 95 5.47 -8.44 2.77
CA GLU A 95 4.17 -8.19 3.39
C GLU A 95 4.28 -7.22 4.56
N LEU A 96 5.26 -7.43 5.46
CA LEU A 96 5.54 -6.51 6.56
C LEU A 96 5.78 -5.08 6.04
N LYS A 97 6.62 -4.92 5.03
CA LYS A 97 6.88 -3.63 4.40
C LYS A 97 5.58 -2.97 3.93
N ASN A 98 4.75 -3.68 3.17
CA ASN A 98 3.50 -3.14 2.62
C ASN A 98 2.52 -2.74 3.73
N VAL A 99 2.41 -3.54 4.80
CA VAL A 99 1.54 -3.26 5.96
C VAL A 99 2.00 -2.00 6.68
N VAL A 100 3.31 -1.90 6.94
CA VAL A 100 3.90 -0.73 7.61
C VAL A 100 3.76 0.54 6.77
N GLU A 101 4.12 0.50 5.50
CA GLU A 101 3.99 1.65 4.59
C GLU A 101 2.54 2.14 4.51
N ARG A 102 1.57 1.21 4.48
CA ARG A 102 0.14 1.53 4.50
C ARG A 102 -0.26 2.17 5.84
N ALA A 103 0.22 1.66 6.96
CA ALA A 103 -0.06 2.23 8.27
C ALA A 103 0.46 3.67 8.40
N VAL A 104 1.68 3.93 7.94
CA VAL A 104 2.27 5.27 7.88
C VAL A 104 1.47 6.19 6.96
N TYR A 105 1.06 5.70 5.79
CA TYR A 105 0.29 6.47 4.81
C TYR A 105 -1.08 6.90 5.32
N ARG A 106 -1.75 6.02 6.11
CA ARG A 106 -3.10 6.27 6.65
C ARG A 106 -3.11 7.15 7.89
N THR A 107 -2.00 7.20 8.63
CA THR A 107 -1.91 7.88 9.91
C THR A 107 -1.38 9.30 9.73
N ASP A 108 -2.14 10.31 10.16
CA ASP A 108 -1.68 11.71 10.24
C ASP A 108 -0.93 12.00 11.56
N ASP A 109 -1.12 11.15 12.58
CA ASP A 109 -0.48 11.26 13.87
C ASP A 109 0.97 10.73 13.87
N VAL A 110 1.73 11.13 14.88
CA VAL A 110 3.08 10.58 15.13
C VAL A 110 3.01 9.14 15.65
N ILE A 111 1.89 8.75 16.30
CA ILE A 111 1.72 7.42 16.88
C ILE A 111 0.78 6.58 16.01
N ILE A 112 1.29 5.48 15.48
CA ILE A 112 0.52 4.48 14.74
C ILE A 112 -0.13 3.53 15.73
N ARG A 113 -1.47 3.52 15.79
CA ARG A 113 -2.26 2.64 16.67
C ARG A 113 -2.96 1.52 15.93
N GLU A 114 -3.28 1.76 14.65
CA GLU A 114 -4.07 0.83 13.84
C GLU A 114 -3.18 0.16 12.79
N ILE A 115 -3.26 -1.16 12.74
CA ILE A 115 -2.60 -1.99 11.73
C ILE A 115 -3.66 -2.72 10.93
N VAL A 116 -3.63 -2.54 9.61
CA VAL A 116 -4.52 -3.26 8.67
C VAL A 116 -3.68 -4.25 7.89
N PHE A 117 -3.81 -5.53 8.21
CA PHE A 117 -3.08 -6.61 7.55
C PHE A 117 -3.62 -6.87 6.14
N ASP A 118 -4.92 -7.10 6.01
CA ASP A 118 -5.57 -7.28 4.72
C ASP A 118 -6.29 -6.00 4.28
N PRO A 119 -5.86 -5.33 3.20
CA PRO A 119 -6.54 -4.15 2.68
C PRO A 119 -7.92 -4.45 2.09
N PHE A 120 -8.24 -5.72 1.85
CA PHE A 120 -9.49 -6.17 1.23
C PHE A 120 -10.49 -6.74 2.25
N GLU A 121 -10.14 -6.80 3.53
CA GLU A 121 -10.99 -7.37 4.59
C GLU A 121 -12.39 -6.74 4.61
N ASN A 122 -12.47 -5.42 4.40
CA ASN A 122 -13.74 -4.71 4.35
C ASN A 122 -14.59 -5.02 3.09
N PHE A 123 -14.00 -5.59 2.05
CA PHE A 123 -14.75 -6.02 0.87
C PHE A 123 -15.34 -7.42 1.03
N ASN A 124 -14.74 -8.26 1.89
CA ASN A 124 -15.21 -9.63 2.14
C ASN A 124 -16.32 -9.68 3.20
N THR A 125 -16.48 -8.63 4.01
CA THR A 125 -17.55 -8.51 5.00
C THR A 125 -18.86 -7.97 4.41
N SER A 126 -18.89 -7.64 3.11
CA SER A 126 -20.09 -7.13 2.44
C SER A 126 -21.08 -8.24 2.04
N GLY A 127 -21.21 -9.29 2.88
CA GLY A 127 -22.35 -10.20 2.84
C GLY A 127 -23.64 -9.57 3.39
N ASP A 128 -23.49 -8.51 4.18
CA ASP A 128 -24.59 -7.69 4.68
C ASP A 128 -24.36 -6.23 4.26
N LEU A 129 -24.65 -5.93 3.00
CA LEU A 129 -25.04 -4.57 2.66
C LEU A 129 -26.26 -4.27 3.52
N PRO A 130 -26.27 -3.26 4.40
CA PRO A 130 -27.51 -2.81 5.00
C PRO A 130 -28.44 -2.52 3.81
N ASP A 131 -29.64 -3.12 3.84
CA ASP A 131 -30.70 -2.77 2.92
C ASP A 131 -30.80 -1.25 2.87
N ILE A 132 -30.21 -0.66 1.86
CA ILE A 132 -30.49 0.73 1.54
C ILE A 132 -31.96 0.69 1.13
N PRO A 133 -32.87 1.30 1.90
CA PRO A 133 -34.26 1.35 1.51
C PRO A 133 -34.27 1.90 0.09
N ASN A 134 -34.82 1.14 -0.83
CA ASN A 134 -34.99 1.52 -2.23
C ASN A 134 -36.10 2.58 -2.30
N ALA A 135 -35.92 3.66 -1.54
CA ALA A 135 -36.66 4.88 -1.73
C ALA A 135 -36.08 5.54 -2.98
N PRO A 136 -36.87 5.89 -3.99
CA PRO A 136 -36.37 6.69 -5.08
C PRO A 136 -35.89 8.01 -4.47
N VAL A 137 -34.58 8.12 -4.30
CA VAL A 137 -33.97 9.42 -4.00
C VAL A 137 -34.12 10.17 -5.31
N ASP A 138 -35.02 11.13 -5.31
CA ASP A 138 -35.20 12.07 -6.38
C ASP A 138 -33.91 12.90 -6.49
N PHE A 139 -32.93 12.33 -7.22
CA PHE A 139 -31.77 13.07 -7.65
C PHE A 139 -32.25 14.03 -8.73
N ALA A 140 -32.71 15.20 -8.31
CA ALA A 140 -32.64 16.32 -9.23
C ALA A 140 -31.18 16.40 -9.68
N PRO A 141 -30.85 16.21 -10.95
CA PRO A 141 -29.46 16.27 -11.40
C PRO A 141 -28.94 17.66 -11.07
N PRO A 142 -27.82 17.79 -10.32
CA PRO A 142 -27.17 19.07 -10.26
C PRO A 142 -26.82 19.46 -11.69
N GLU A 143 -26.79 20.75 -11.99
CA GLU A 143 -26.43 21.33 -13.28
C GLU A 143 -25.03 20.87 -13.73
N THR A 144 -24.94 19.63 -14.21
CA THR A 144 -23.70 18.95 -14.64
C THR A 144 -23.65 18.75 -16.15
N ASP A 145 -24.61 19.35 -16.88
CA ASP A 145 -24.66 19.22 -18.36
C ASP A 145 -23.35 19.72 -19.02
N ASP A 146 -22.70 20.71 -18.42
CA ASP A 146 -21.44 21.25 -18.97
C ASP A 146 -20.25 20.27 -18.87
N LEU A 147 -20.24 19.41 -17.85
CA LEU A 147 -19.11 18.46 -17.66
C LEU A 147 -19.14 17.33 -18.69
N PHE A 148 -20.31 16.95 -19.20
CA PHE A 148 -20.45 15.90 -20.22
C PHE A 148 -20.07 16.37 -21.64
N GLN A 149 -19.96 17.68 -21.84
CA GLN A 149 -19.54 18.28 -23.12
C GLN A 149 -18.04 18.52 -23.21
N MET A 150 -17.30 18.30 -22.12
CA MET A 150 -15.85 18.52 -22.05
C MET A 150 -15.06 17.20 -22.26
N PRO A 151 -13.79 17.28 -22.75
CA PRO A 151 -12.89 16.13 -22.73
C PRO A 151 -12.76 15.54 -21.32
N LEU A 152 -12.69 14.22 -21.20
CA LEU A 152 -12.70 13.50 -19.92
C LEU A 152 -11.70 14.06 -18.90
N GLN A 153 -10.50 14.40 -19.33
CA GLN A 153 -9.46 14.93 -18.43
C GLN A 153 -9.83 16.31 -17.86
N GLU A 154 -10.43 17.18 -18.66
CA GLU A 154 -10.90 18.50 -18.23
C GLU A 154 -12.12 18.38 -17.31
N ALA A 155 -13.07 17.51 -17.65
CA ALA A 155 -14.25 17.24 -16.82
C ALA A 155 -13.87 16.71 -15.44
N VAL A 156 -12.91 15.79 -15.35
CA VAL A 156 -12.40 15.25 -14.08
C VAL A 156 -11.68 16.32 -13.26
N ARG A 157 -10.92 17.19 -13.93
CA ARG A 157 -10.25 18.33 -13.26
C ARG A 157 -11.28 19.29 -12.67
N GLU A 158 -12.24 19.70 -13.46
CA GLU A 158 -13.30 20.63 -13.05
C GLU A 158 -14.14 20.05 -11.92
N LEU A 159 -14.48 18.77 -11.99
CA LEU A 159 -15.20 18.07 -10.91
C LEU A 159 -14.40 18.10 -9.60
N LYS A 160 -13.10 17.84 -9.65
CA LYS A 160 -12.21 17.91 -8.48
C LYS A 160 -12.20 19.32 -7.87
N VAL A 161 -12.09 20.35 -8.69
CA VAL A 161 -12.10 21.75 -8.25
C VAL A 161 -13.41 22.09 -7.56
N ARG A 162 -14.56 21.76 -8.17
CA ARG A 162 -15.90 21.98 -7.59
C ARG A 162 -16.09 21.26 -6.26
N MET A 163 -15.67 19.99 -6.17
CA MET A 163 -15.75 19.21 -4.93
C MET A 163 -14.87 19.82 -3.83
N MET A 164 -13.66 20.26 -4.16
CA MET A 164 -12.75 20.86 -3.20
C MET A 164 -13.25 22.21 -2.70
N ASN A 165 -13.73 23.08 -3.59
CA ASN A 165 -14.34 24.36 -3.21
C ASN A 165 -15.54 24.15 -2.29
N ARG A 166 -16.43 23.22 -2.64
CA ARG A 166 -17.60 22.89 -1.79
C ARG A 166 -17.19 22.40 -0.40
N ALA A 167 -16.17 21.53 -0.33
CA ALA A 167 -15.69 21.01 0.95
C ALA A 167 -15.00 22.10 1.80
N LEU A 168 -14.20 22.97 1.19
CA LEU A 168 -13.56 24.11 1.87
C LEU A 168 -14.58 25.10 2.40
N ASN A 169 -15.58 25.45 1.61
CA ASN A 169 -16.65 26.36 2.02
C ASN A 169 -17.46 25.77 3.18
N SER A 170 -17.85 24.50 3.09
CA SER A 170 -18.57 23.79 4.17
C SER A 170 -17.75 23.69 5.45
N ALA A 171 -16.43 23.57 5.34
CA ALA A 171 -15.48 23.47 6.44
C ALA A 171 -14.96 24.82 6.94
N ARG A 172 -15.50 25.95 6.45
CA ARG A 172 -15.01 27.31 6.75
C ARG A 172 -13.50 27.43 6.54
N HIS A 173 -13.02 26.90 5.41
CA HIS A 173 -11.61 26.86 5.01
C HIS A 173 -10.68 26.04 5.92
N ASN A 174 -11.23 25.22 6.82
CA ASN A 174 -10.44 24.27 7.61
C ASN A 174 -10.10 23.04 6.75
N GLN A 175 -8.84 22.96 6.30
CA GLN A 175 -8.37 21.91 5.39
C GLN A 175 -8.50 20.49 5.96
N LYS A 176 -8.32 20.31 7.29
CA LYS A 176 -8.50 18.99 7.93
C LYS A 176 -9.95 18.52 7.89
N THR A 177 -10.88 19.43 8.17
CA THR A 177 -12.31 19.15 8.11
C THR A 177 -12.77 18.94 6.67
N ALA A 178 -12.28 19.74 5.72
CA ALA A 178 -12.56 19.59 4.29
C ALA A 178 -12.07 18.24 3.75
N ALA A 179 -10.88 17.79 4.14
CA ALA A 179 -10.36 16.47 3.78
C ALA A 179 -11.30 15.35 4.27
N ARG A 180 -11.75 15.42 5.52
CA ARG A 180 -12.69 14.45 6.11
C ARG A 180 -14.03 14.43 5.35
N ASN A 181 -14.56 15.59 4.99
CA ASN A 181 -15.82 15.70 4.24
C ASN A 181 -15.72 15.07 2.83
N LEU A 182 -14.51 15.00 2.26
CA LEU A 182 -14.24 14.36 0.97
C LEU A 182 -13.81 12.89 1.10
N GLY A 183 -13.75 12.34 2.33
CA GLY A 183 -13.25 10.97 2.56
C GLY A 183 -11.75 10.82 2.26
N LEU A 184 -10.98 11.92 2.31
CA LEU A 184 -9.56 11.95 2.02
C LEU A 184 -8.75 12.10 3.30
N THR A 185 -7.53 11.54 3.32
CA THR A 185 -6.54 11.92 4.32
C THR A 185 -6.08 13.38 4.10
N TYR A 186 -5.61 14.02 5.15
CA TYR A 186 -5.10 15.39 5.04
C TYR A 186 -3.97 15.53 4.01
N HIS A 187 -3.09 14.52 3.91
CA HIS A 187 -2.01 14.51 2.93
C HIS A 187 -2.50 14.41 1.49
N GLN A 188 -3.46 13.53 1.23
CA GLN A 188 -4.10 13.42 -0.10
C GLN A 188 -4.79 14.73 -0.49
N PHE A 189 -5.54 15.31 0.46
CA PHE A 189 -6.18 16.59 0.25
C PHE A 189 -5.17 17.70 -0.06
N ARG A 190 -4.09 17.79 0.71
CA ARG A 190 -3.03 18.78 0.52
C ARG A 190 -2.32 18.61 -0.82
N GLY A 191 -2.06 17.37 -1.25
CA GLY A 191 -1.49 17.08 -2.57
C GLY A 191 -2.40 17.56 -3.70
N LEU A 192 -3.70 17.23 -3.63
CA LEU A 192 -4.71 17.72 -4.58
C LEU A 192 -4.86 19.25 -4.55
N TYR A 193 -4.89 19.84 -3.36
CA TYR A 193 -4.98 21.27 -3.18
C TYR A 193 -3.80 22.02 -3.83
N ARG A 194 -2.58 21.52 -3.67
CA ARG A 194 -1.40 22.12 -4.32
C ARG A 194 -1.46 22.03 -5.84
N SER A 195 -1.94 20.90 -6.38
CA SER A 195 -2.03 20.71 -7.85
C SER A 195 -3.16 21.50 -8.51
N LEU A 196 -4.14 21.95 -7.73
CA LEU A 196 -5.33 22.67 -8.21
C LEU A 196 -5.44 24.09 -7.62
N LYS A 197 -4.37 24.56 -6.96
CA LYS A 197 -4.38 25.84 -6.20
C LYS A 197 -4.79 27.04 -7.04
N ASP A 198 -4.39 27.06 -8.31
CA ASP A 198 -4.65 28.17 -9.22
C ASP A 198 -6.12 28.19 -9.70
N ASP A 199 -6.84 27.08 -9.53
CA ASP A 199 -8.23 26.91 -9.95
C ASP A 199 -9.21 26.99 -8.76
N ILE A 200 -8.73 26.96 -7.51
CA ILE A 200 -9.53 26.99 -6.28
C ILE A 200 -9.68 28.43 -5.80
N GLN A 201 -10.91 28.90 -5.66
CA GLN A 201 -11.29 30.23 -5.13
C GLN A 201 -11.57 30.21 -3.63
#